data_03239534f6a5dae7d273a8dd26631fa1
#
_entry.id   03239534f6a5dae7d273a8dd26631fa1
#
_cell.length_a   1.000
_cell.length_b   1.000
_cell.length_c   1.000
_cell.angle_alpha   90.00
_cell.angle_beta   90.00
_cell.angle_gamma   90.00
#
_symmetry.space_group_name_H-M   'P 1'
#
loop_
_entity.id
_entity.type
_entity.pdbx_description
1 polymer ?
#
loop_
_entity_poly.entity_id
_entity_poly.type
_entity_poly.pdbx_seq_one_letter_code
_entity_poly.pdbx_strand_id
1 'polypeptide(L)'
;MIDIVGKRGWYFLISALIILPGLISLIVPPGWASGQSGLNPGIDFTSGSVLQVSFASPVSEQQILARMNVLGHGEALIQRTGERSFFIRTKLLAEPVGDLPSERELLEQDLEDSFGLVRDQVKFDSVSPIVASETVINAFYALLAASVFILLYIWYAFRRVPKSYRYGVAAILALVHDVAVVIGVFSILGKVLNMEVNSMFIVGVLIVAGYSVNDTIVVFDRIRENTIRFPDRALAALVNMSIMDTVGRSLNTSFTTLFVLLALLLMGGPSIRGLLLVVAIGAVAGTYSSIFIASQFIVIWDRGELGKLIGRGRRATSATTTTLMSLIGR
;
A
#
# COMPACT_ATOMS: atom_id res chain seq x y z
N MET A 1 17.75 5.98 30.36
CA MET A 1 17.01 5.30 29.29
C MET A 1 16.09 6.30 28.62
N ILE A 2 16.03 6.27 27.31
CA ILE A 2 15.10 7.13 26.53
C ILE A 2 13.67 6.68 26.83
N ASP A 3 12.78 7.61 27.17
CA ASP A 3 11.37 7.30 27.39
C ASP A 3 10.61 7.38 26.05
N ILE A 4 10.48 6.22 25.39
CA ILE A 4 9.75 6.08 24.14
C ILE A 4 8.25 6.04 24.43
N VAL A 5 7.82 5.30 25.46
CA VAL A 5 6.39 5.12 25.78
C VAL A 5 5.73 6.44 26.21
N GLY A 6 6.45 7.31 26.93
CA GLY A 6 5.93 8.63 27.32
C GLY A 6 5.69 9.58 26.15
N LYS A 7 6.43 9.40 25.07
CA LYS A 7 6.32 10.25 23.85
C LYS A 7 5.35 9.71 22.80
N ARG A 8 4.52 8.69 23.12
CA ARG A 8 3.63 8.02 22.17
C ARG A 8 2.73 8.96 21.35
N GLY A 9 2.27 10.08 21.92
CA GLY A 9 1.47 11.05 21.20
C GLY A 9 2.15 11.65 19.98
N TRP A 10 3.48 11.86 20.05
CA TRP A 10 4.27 12.33 18.92
C TRP A 10 4.33 11.30 17.79
N TYR A 11 4.45 10.03 18.13
CA TYR A 11 4.50 8.96 17.11
C TYR A 11 3.17 8.82 16.37
N PHE A 12 2.04 8.87 17.09
CA PHE A 12 0.72 8.88 16.45
C PHE A 12 0.51 10.14 15.59
N LEU A 13 1.03 11.30 16.03
CA LEU A 13 0.99 12.53 15.24
C LEU A 13 1.79 12.39 13.93
N ILE A 14 3.01 11.84 14.00
CA ILE A 14 3.85 11.58 12.82
C ILE A 14 3.15 10.62 11.86
N SER A 15 2.58 9.51 12.37
CA SER A 15 1.78 8.58 11.56
C SER A 15 0.61 9.26 10.88
N ALA A 16 -0.14 10.07 11.62
CA ALA A 16 -1.26 10.83 11.06
C ALA A 16 -0.80 11.79 9.97
N LEU A 17 0.33 12.47 10.18
CA LEU A 17 0.90 13.42 9.23
C LEU A 17 1.39 12.77 7.93
N ILE A 18 1.76 11.49 7.97
CA ILE A 18 2.13 10.70 6.79
C ILE A 18 0.88 10.12 6.11
N ILE A 19 -0.05 9.56 6.90
CA ILE A 19 -1.23 8.88 6.37
C ILE A 19 -2.28 9.85 5.84
N LEU A 20 -2.55 10.97 6.53
CA LEU A 20 -3.60 11.92 6.13
C LEU A 20 -3.42 12.49 4.72
N PRO A 21 -2.24 12.95 4.28
CA PRO A 21 -2.06 13.40 2.90
C PRO A 21 -2.32 12.30 1.88
N GLY A 22 -1.91 11.06 2.20
CA GLY A 22 -2.19 9.89 1.37
C GLY A 22 -3.68 9.59 1.26
N LEU A 23 -4.42 9.61 2.37
CA LEU A 23 -5.87 9.42 2.40
C LEU A 23 -6.61 10.54 1.67
N ILE A 24 -6.18 11.79 1.86
CA ILE A 24 -6.73 12.94 1.11
C ILE A 24 -6.48 12.73 -0.38
N SER A 25 -5.28 12.30 -0.76
CA SER A 25 -4.96 11.98 -2.14
C SER A 25 -5.82 10.86 -2.72
N LEU A 26 -6.20 9.86 -1.94
CA LEU A 26 -7.10 8.79 -2.36
C LEU A 26 -8.52 9.28 -2.68
N ILE A 27 -9.02 10.25 -1.90
CA ILE A 27 -10.38 10.79 -2.04
C ILE A 27 -10.45 11.80 -3.19
N VAL A 28 -9.38 12.59 -3.39
CA VAL A 28 -9.32 13.60 -4.45
C VAL A 28 -8.89 12.92 -5.75
N PRO A 29 -9.73 12.92 -6.81
CA PRO A 29 -9.37 12.29 -8.09
C PRO A 29 -8.11 12.93 -8.72
N PRO A 30 -7.34 12.19 -9.53
CA PRO A 30 -6.28 12.78 -10.33
C PRO A 30 -6.90 13.69 -11.40
N GLY A 31 -6.66 15.00 -11.27
CA GLY A 31 -7.27 16.01 -12.13
C GLY A 31 -8.74 16.25 -11.80
N TRP A 32 -9.13 17.50 -11.70
CA TRP A 32 -10.47 17.98 -11.31
C TRP A 32 -11.63 17.53 -12.24
N ALA A 33 -11.35 16.70 -13.26
CA ALA A 33 -12.30 16.36 -14.30
C ALA A 33 -12.52 14.86 -14.57
N SER A 34 -11.79 13.92 -13.94
CA SER A 34 -11.76 12.55 -14.47
C SER A 34 -12.56 11.49 -13.71
N GLY A 35 -13.17 11.79 -12.56
CA GLY A 35 -13.97 10.79 -11.81
C GLY A 35 -13.24 9.49 -11.42
N GLN A 36 -11.91 9.44 -11.60
CA GLN A 36 -11.08 8.29 -11.29
C GLN A 36 -10.69 8.31 -9.81
N SER A 37 -10.58 7.13 -9.20
CA SER A 37 -10.09 6.97 -7.83
C SER A 37 -8.68 7.56 -7.69
N GLY A 38 -8.31 7.95 -6.47
CA GLY A 38 -7.00 8.55 -6.18
C GLY A 38 -5.78 7.66 -6.41
N LEU A 39 -5.96 6.40 -6.82
CA LEU A 39 -4.93 5.51 -7.36
C LEU A 39 -4.97 5.57 -8.88
N ASN A 40 -3.86 5.25 -9.53
CA ASN A 40 -3.78 5.06 -10.98
C ASN A 40 -3.79 3.55 -11.29
N PRO A 41 -4.97 2.90 -11.46
CA PRO A 41 -5.04 1.47 -11.65
C PRO A 41 -4.54 1.07 -13.04
N GLY A 42 -3.70 0.03 -13.09
CA GLY A 42 -3.24 -0.60 -14.33
C GLY A 42 -4.31 -1.48 -14.97
N ILE A 43 -4.00 -2.07 -16.13
CA ILE A 43 -4.91 -2.97 -16.86
C ILE A 43 -5.30 -4.20 -16.05
N ASP A 44 -4.48 -4.63 -15.10
CA ASP A 44 -4.78 -5.75 -14.19
C ASP A 44 -6.06 -5.52 -13.37
N PHE A 45 -6.50 -4.26 -13.22
CA PHE A 45 -7.67 -3.86 -12.45
C PHE A 45 -8.78 -3.23 -13.30
N THR A 46 -8.42 -2.63 -14.45
CA THR A 46 -9.35 -1.91 -15.31
C THR A 46 -9.68 -2.65 -16.57
N SER A 47 -9.00 -3.77 -16.86
CA SER A 47 -8.94 -4.44 -18.16
C SER A 47 -8.33 -3.57 -19.27
N GLY A 48 -8.10 -4.17 -20.44
CA GLY A 48 -7.56 -3.49 -21.61
C GLY A 48 -6.26 -4.11 -22.11
N SER A 49 -5.63 -3.41 -23.04
CA SER A 49 -4.36 -3.79 -23.65
C SER A 49 -3.32 -2.71 -23.46
N VAL A 50 -2.06 -3.11 -23.25
CA VAL A 50 -0.90 -2.23 -23.16
C VAL A 50 0.13 -2.68 -24.16
N LEU A 51 0.57 -1.73 -24.99
CA LEU A 51 1.74 -1.91 -25.85
C LEU A 51 2.88 -1.04 -25.32
N GLN A 52 4.00 -1.66 -24.97
CA GLN A 52 5.25 -0.96 -24.80
C GLN A 52 5.95 -0.92 -26.15
N VAL A 53 6.13 0.28 -26.70
CA VAL A 53 6.68 0.49 -28.05
C VAL A 53 7.92 1.36 -28.00
N SER A 54 8.79 1.16 -29.00
CA SER A 54 9.94 2.03 -29.25
C SER A 54 9.96 2.41 -30.73
N PHE A 55 10.27 3.67 -31.02
CA PHE A 55 10.31 4.19 -32.38
C PHE A 55 11.74 4.47 -32.83
N ALA A 56 12.01 4.32 -34.13
CA ALA A 56 13.30 4.61 -34.73
C ALA A 56 13.63 6.12 -34.67
N SER A 57 12.61 6.98 -34.79
CA SER A 57 12.72 8.43 -34.74
C SER A 57 11.98 9.01 -33.51
N PRO A 58 12.36 10.20 -33.03
CA PRO A 58 11.61 10.88 -32.00
C PRO A 58 10.16 11.17 -32.44
N VAL A 59 9.19 10.75 -31.65
CA VAL A 59 7.76 10.96 -31.88
C VAL A 59 7.16 11.67 -30.69
N SER A 60 6.15 12.52 -30.90
CA SER A 60 5.41 13.16 -29.81
C SER A 60 4.20 12.33 -29.38
N GLU A 61 3.84 12.43 -28.09
CA GLU A 61 2.63 11.77 -27.55
C GLU A 61 1.37 12.17 -28.32
N GLN A 62 1.28 13.45 -28.75
CA GLN A 62 0.15 13.96 -29.51
C GLN A 62 0.03 13.33 -30.90
N GLN A 63 1.15 13.06 -31.60
CA GLN A 63 1.15 12.38 -32.87
C GLN A 63 0.68 10.93 -32.76
N ILE A 64 1.16 10.22 -31.72
CA ILE A 64 0.72 8.85 -31.45
C ILE A 64 -0.79 8.84 -31.13
N LEU A 65 -1.25 9.74 -30.25
CA LEU A 65 -2.66 9.84 -29.87
C LEU A 65 -3.55 10.17 -31.07
N ALA A 66 -3.13 11.10 -31.92
CA ALA A 66 -3.85 11.44 -33.14
C ALA A 66 -3.99 10.22 -34.07
N ARG A 67 -2.96 9.41 -34.20
CA ARG A 67 -2.99 8.19 -35.01
C ARG A 67 -3.87 7.11 -34.37
N MET A 68 -3.75 6.90 -33.06
CA MET A 68 -4.63 5.99 -32.32
C MET A 68 -6.11 6.37 -32.49
N ASN A 69 -6.41 7.65 -32.48
CA ASN A 69 -7.79 8.14 -32.71
C ASN A 69 -8.32 7.77 -34.10
N VAL A 70 -7.49 7.88 -35.15
CA VAL A 70 -7.86 7.46 -36.53
C VAL A 70 -8.15 5.96 -36.61
N LEU A 71 -7.43 5.16 -35.79
CA LEU A 71 -7.61 3.70 -35.70
C LEU A 71 -8.78 3.27 -34.78
N GLY A 72 -9.54 4.23 -34.23
CA GLY A 72 -10.69 3.95 -33.37
C GLY A 72 -10.33 3.76 -31.86
N HIS A 73 -9.12 4.15 -31.46
CA HIS A 73 -8.60 4.08 -30.07
C HIS A 73 -8.36 5.48 -29.52
N GLY A 74 -9.31 6.41 -29.73
CA GLY A 74 -9.17 7.79 -29.23
C GLY A 74 -9.14 7.93 -27.71
N GLU A 75 -9.53 6.88 -26.97
CA GLU A 75 -9.42 6.77 -25.51
C GLU A 75 -8.01 6.36 -25.05
N ALA A 76 -7.08 6.09 -25.97
CA ALA A 76 -5.76 5.60 -25.64
C ALA A 76 -5.00 6.59 -24.75
N LEU A 77 -4.38 6.06 -23.69
CA LEU A 77 -3.48 6.80 -22.82
C LEU A 77 -2.04 6.54 -23.25
N ILE A 78 -1.35 7.61 -23.64
CA ILE A 78 0.05 7.54 -24.08
C ILE A 78 0.94 8.05 -22.96
N GLN A 79 1.88 7.24 -22.51
CA GLN A 79 2.84 7.61 -21.47
C GLN A 79 4.26 7.43 -22.00
N ARG A 80 5.05 8.49 -21.97
CA ARG A 80 6.47 8.44 -22.36
C ARG A 80 7.28 7.74 -21.27
N THR A 81 8.07 6.74 -21.65
CA THR A 81 8.95 5.98 -20.76
C THR A 81 10.43 6.20 -21.06
N GLY A 82 10.77 6.83 -22.19
CA GLY A 82 12.10 7.16 -22.63
C GLY A 82 12.08 8.19 -23.76
N GLU A 83 13.22 8.48 -24.35
CA GLU A 83 13.30 9.44 -25.46
C GLU A 83 12.48 9.01 -26.67
N ARG A 84 12.42 7.69 -26.93
CA ARG A 84 11.75 7.08 -28.08
C ARG A 84 10.80 5.95 -27.69
N SER A 85 10.54 5.76 -26.39
CA SER A 85 9.78 4.63 -25.87
C SER A 85 8.53 5.13 -25.18
N PHE A 86 7.40 4.43 -25.42
CA PHE A 86 6.09 4.79 -24.90
C PHE A 86 5.35 3.55 -24.40
N PHE A 87 4.50 3.74 -23.39
CA PHE A 87 3.40 2.86 -23.08
C PHE A 87 2.12 3.42 -23.72
N ILE A 88 1.45 2.60 -24.52
CA ILE A 88 0.16 2.89 -25.12
C ILE A 88 -0.85 1.95 -24.46
N ARG A 89 -1.74 2.51 -23.63
CA ARG A 89 -2.84 1.77 -23.02
C ARG A 89 -4.13 2.07 -23.79
N THR A 90 -4.87 1.04 -24.15
CA THR A 90 -6.15 1.15 -24.85
C THR A 90 -7.15 0.10 -24.33
N LYS A 91 -8.39 0.15 -24.82
CA LYS A 91 -9.36 -0.93 -24.62
C LYS A 91 -8.78 -2.27 -25.04
N LEU A 92 -9.42 -3.36 -24.61
CA LEU A 92 -9.04 -4.70 -25.03
C LEU A 92 -9.07 -4.80 -26.54
N LEU A 93 -7.93 -5.12 -27.16
CA LEU A 93 -7.82 -5.35 -28.60
C LEU A 93 -8.45 -6.69 -28.95
N ALA A 94 -9.16 -6.71 -30.08
CA ALA A 94 -9.84 -7.91 -30.55
C ALA A 94 -8.84 -8.98 -30.98
N GLU A 95 -9.14 -10.22 -30.56
CA GLU A 95 -8.43 -11.41 -31.01
C GLU A 95 -8.70 -11.68 -32.50
N PRO A 96 -7.78 -12.35 -33.23
CA PRO A 96 -7.95 -12.66 -34.64
C PRO A 96 -9.16 -13.57 -34.83
N VAL A 97 -9.97 -13.29 -35.88
CA VAL A 97 -11.12 -14.11 -36.26
C VAL A 97 -10.83 -14.74 -37.64
N GLY A 98 -10.57 -16.05 -37.62
CA GLY A 98 -10.20 -16.79 -38.86
C GLY A 98 -8.82 -16.38 -39.36
N ASP A 99 -8.70 -16.14 -40.66
CA ASP A 99 -7.45 -15.75 -41.35
C ASP A 99 -7.21 -14.22 -41.35
N LEU A 100 -8.04 -13.44 -40.64
CA LEU A 100 -7.86 -11.99 -40.56
C LEU A 100 -6.79 -11.64 -39.53
N PRO A 101 -5.96 -10.61 -39.81
CA PRO A 101 -4.98 -10.14 -38.84
C PRO A 101 -5.66 -9.64 -37.57
N SER A 102 -5.03 -9.83 -36.42
CA SER A 102 -5.51 -9.30 -35.15
C SER A 102 -5.53 -7.76 -35.18
N GLU A 103 -6.41 -7.14 -34.38
CA GLU A 103 -6.43 -5.69 -34.22
C GLU A 103 -5.06 -5.16 -33.72
N ARG A 104 -4.33 -5.96 -32.94
CA ARG A 104 -2.96 -5.71 -32.54
C ARG A 104 -2.01 -5.61 -33.74
N GLU A 105 -2.03 -6.60 -34.62
CA GLU A 105 -1.13 -6.63 -35.79
C GLU A 105 -1.39 -5.44 -36.73
N LEU A 106 -2.66 -5.09 -36.95
CA LEU A 106 -3.04 -3.92 -37.72
C LEU A 106 -2.51 -2.62 -37.10
N LEU A 107 -2.61 -2.51 -35.79
CA LEU A 107 -2.13 -1.35 -35.04
C LEU A 107 -0.59 -1.26 -35.04
N GLU A 108 0.10 -2.37 -34.84
CA GLU A 108 1.58 -2.43 -34.92
C GLU A 108 2.08 -2.08 -36.32
N GLN A 109 1.41 -2.59 -37.39
CA GLN A 109 1.75 -2.29 -38.78
C GLN A 109 1.55 -0.82 -39.09
N ASP A 110 0.43 -0.23 -38.68
CA ASP A 110 0.15 1.18 -38.90
C ASP A 110 1.12 2.10 -38.19
N LEU A 111 1.52 1.76 -36.94
CA LEU A 111 2.53 2.51 -36.22
C LEU A 111 3.94 2.36 -36.80
N GLU A 112 4.24 1.21 -37.44
CA GLU A 112 5.47 1.00 -38.16
C GLU A 112 5.52 1.87 -39.42
N ASP A 113 4.47 1.85 -40.23
CA ASP A 113 4.38 2.62 -41.44
C ASP A 113 4.37 4.14 -41.17
N SER A 114 3.75 4.57 -40.06
CA SER A 114 3.61 5.99 -39.75
C SER A 114 4.83 6.58 -39.01
N PHE A 115 5.46 5.84 -38.12
CA PHE A 115 6.47 6.36 -37.19
C PHE A 115 7.76 5.53 -37.11
N GLY A 116 7.85 4.41 -37.82
CA GLY A 116 9.02 3.51 -37.76
C GLY A 116 9.09 2.75 -36.44
N LEU A 117 8.02 2.04 -36.07
CA LEU A 117 7.97 1.16 -34.90
C LEU A 117 9.06 0.07 -35.00
N VAL A 118 9.81 -0.14 -33.94
CA VAL A 118 10.82 -1.20 -33.82
C VAL A 118 10.15 -2.46 -33.28
N ARG A 119 9.70 -3.38 -34.16
CA ARG A 119 8.92 -4.58 -33.79
C ARG A 119 9.59 -5.46 -32.75
N ASP A 120 10.91 -5.65 -32.82
CA ASP A 120 11.64 -6.49 -31.88
C ASP A 120 11.64 -5.96 -30.43
N GLN A 121 11.21 -4.72 -30.24
CA GLN A 121 11.12 -4.07 -28.93
C GLN A 121 9.68 -3.90 -28.46
N VAL A 122 8.69 -4.40 -29.19
CA VAL A 122 7.29 -4.34 -28.78
C VAL A 122 7.03 -5.40 -27.69
N LYS A 123 6.51 -4.94 -26.56
CA LYS A 123 5.93 -5.83 -25.54
C LYS A 123 4.44 -5.56 -25.47
N PHE A 124 3.68 -6.63 -25.43
CA PHE A 124 2.22 -6.58 -25.42
C PHE A 124 1.68 -7.37 -24.23
N ASP A 125 0.82 -6.73 -23.47
CA ASP A 125 0.07 -7.35 -22.38
C ASP A 125 -1.41 -7.00 -22.56
N SER A 126 -2.30 -7.95 -22.28
CA SER A 126 -3.74 -7.75 -22.32
C SER A 126 -4.44 -8.46 -21.15
N VAL A 127 -5.45 -7.82 -20.60
CA VAL A 127 -6.21 -8.36 -19.48
C VAL A 127 -7.71 -8.23 -19.79
N SER A 128 -8.42 -9.35 -19.76
CA SER A 128 -9.87 -9.37 -19.95
C SER A 128 -10.60 -8.77 -18.73
N PRO A 129 -11.83 -8.25 -18.88
CA PRO A 129 -12.62 -7.72 -17.77
C PRO A 129 -12.88 -8.74 -16.65
N ILE A 130 -13.03 -10.02 -17.00
CA ILE A 130 -13.23 -11.10 -16.01
C ILE A 130 -11.98 -11.25 -15.16
N VAL A 131 -10.80 -11.38 -15.77
CA VAL A 131 -9.53 -11.53 -15.07
C VAL A 131 -9.23 -10.32 -14.19
N ALA A 132 -9.50 -9.11 -14.67
CA ALA A 132 -9.31 -7.88 -13.91
C ALA A 132 -10.17 -7.87 -12.64
N SER A 133 -11.47 -8.21 -12.74
CA SER A 133 -12.37 -8.27 -11.61
C SER A 133 -11.98 -9.35 -10.60
N GLU A 134 -11.59 -10.55 -11.07
CA GLU A 134 -11.12 -11.64 -10.21
C GLU A 134 -9.82 -11.26 -9.48
N THR A 135 -8.92 -10.55 -10.13
CA THR A 135 -7.66 -10.08 -9.53
C THR A 135 -7.93 -9.19 -8.31
N VAL A 136 -8.86 -8.22 -8.42
CA VAL A 136 -9.24 -7.34 -7.30
C VAL A 136 -9.83 -8.13 -6.15
N ILE A 137 -10.77 -9.05 -6.43
CA ILE A 137 -11.45 -9.85 -5.41
C ILE A 137 -10.45 -10.78 -4.71
N ASN A 138 -9.61 -11.48 -5.48
CA ASN A 138 -8.62 -12.39 -4.94
C ASN A 138 -7.55 -11.67 -4.11
N ALA A 139 -7.15 -10.46 -4.51
CA ALA A 139 -6.25 -9.61 -3.71
C ALA A 139 -6.83 -9.29 -2.33
N PHE A 140 -8.11 -8.91 -2.28
CA PHE A 140 -8.81 -8.65 -1.02
C PHE A 140 -8.87 -9.90 -0.15
N TYR A 141 -9.25 -11.05 -0.71
CA TYR A 141 -9.28 -12.32 0.03
C TYR A 141 -7.90 -12.74 0.52
N ALA A 142 -6.85 -12.56 -0.28
CA ALA A 142 -5.49 -12.88 0.12
C ALA A 142 -5.04 -12.04 1.32
N LEU A 143 -5.29 -10.73 1.30
CA LEU A 143 -4.95 -9.82 2.41
C LEU A 143 -5.75 -10.14 3.67
N LEU A 144 -7.06 -10.45 3.52
CA LEU A 144 -7.92 -10.85 4.63
C LEU A 144 -7.44 -12.18 5.24
N ALA A 145 -7.19 -13.18 4.41
CA ALA A 145 -6.68 -14.48 4.85
C ALA A 145 -5.34 -14.33 5.58
N ALA A 146 -4.38 -13.58 5.01
CA ALA A 146 -3.11 -13.29 5.66
C ALA A 146 -3.31 -12.64 7.03
N SER A 147 -4.20 -11.63 7.13
CA SER A 147 -4.51 -10.95 8.40
C SER A 147 -5.08 -11.91 9.45
N VAL A 148 -5.99 -12.80 9.06
CA VAL A 148 -6.59 -13.81 9.96
C VAL A 148 -5.52 -14.80 10.43
N PHE A 149 -4.69 -15.33 9.53
CA PHE A 149 -3.61 -16.25 9.90
C PHE A 149 -2.58 -15.60 10.83
N ILE A 150 -2.22 -14.35 10.58
CA ILE A 150 -1.32 -13.56 11.44
C ILE A 150 -1.92 -13.40 12.83
N LEU A 151 -3.19 -13.02 12.93
CA LEU A 151 -3.88 -12.84 14.20
C LEU A 151 -3.91 -14.15 14.99
N LEU A 152 -4.30 -15.27 14.36
CA LEU A 152 -4.35 -16.58 14.98
C LEU A 152 -2.95 -17.06 15.41
N TYR A 153 -1.94 -16.86 14.56
CA TYR A 153 -0.56 -17.23 14.87
C TYR A 153 -0.05 -16.46 16.09
N ILE A 154 -0.22 -15.14 16.13
CA ILE A 154 0.23 -14.32 17.26
C ILE A 154 -0.54 -14.69 18.53
N TRP A 155 -1.87 -14.86 18.44
CA TRP A 155 -2.68 -15.28 19.58
C TRP A 155 -2.19 -16.62 20.15
N TYR A 156 -1.89 -17.60 19.30
CA TYR A 156 -1.36 -18.90 19.71
C TYR A 156 0.06 -18.79 20.30
N ALA A 157 0.97 -18.05 19.63
CA ALA A 157 2.34 -17.86 20.06
C ALA A 157 2.44 -17.19 21.44
N PHE A 158 1.53 -16.25 21.72
CA PHE A 158 1.50 -15.46 22.96
C PHE A 158 0.50 -15.98 23.99
N ARG A 159 -0.04 -17.21 23.85
CA ARG A 159 -1.06 -17.76 24.75
C ARG A 159 -0.68 -17.83 26.23
N ARG A 160 0.63 -17.78 26.55
CA ARG A 160 1.14 -17.80 27.92
C ARG A 160 1.14 -16.43 28.62
N VAL A 161 0.86 -15.37 27.88
CA VAL A 161 0.77 -14.00 28.43
C VAL A 161 -0.69 -13.65 28.72
N PRO A 162 -1.00 -13.00 29.85
CA PRO A 162 -2.35 -12.52 30.12
C PRO A 162 -2.88 -11.66 28.97
N LYS A 163 -4.14 -11.93 28.57
CA LYS A 163 -4.82 -11.18 27.51
C LYS A 163 -4.08 -11.19 26.16
N SER A 164 -3.56 -12.35 25.74
CA SER A 164 -2.76 -12.57 24.53
C SER A 164 -3.40 -12.04 23.23
N TYR A 165 -4.73 -12.01 23.14
CA TYR A 165 -5.47 -11.45 21.98
C TYR A 165 -5.12 -9.99 21.69
N ARG A 166 -4.69 -9.21 22.70
CA ARG A 166 -4.29 -7.81 22.54
C ARG A 166 -3.07 -7.65 21.64
N TYR A 167 -2.13 -8.60 21.71
CA TYR A 167 -0.93 -8.63 20.86
C TYR A 167 -1.32 -8.87 19.40
N GLY A 168 -2.23 -9.83 19.15
CA GLY A 168 -2.74 -10.08 17.81
C GLY A 168 -3.44 -8.87 17.20
N VAL A 169 -4.34 -8.24 17.96
CA VAL A 169 -5.04 -7.02 17.50
C VAL A 169 -4.07 -5.86 17.27
N ALA A 170 -3.09 -5.66 18.16
CA ALA A 170 -2.09 -4.61 17.99
C ALA A 170 -1.23 -4.82 16.74
N ALA A 171 -0.86 -6.07 16.41
CA ALA A 171 -0.16 -6.40 15.18
C ALA A 171 -1.00 -6.13 13.93
N ILE A 172 -2.30 -6.46 13.94
CA ILE A 172 -3.20 -6.14 12.82
C ILE A 172 -3.38 -4.63 12.64
N LEU A 173 -3.46 -3.87 13.72
CA LEU A 173 -3.52 -2.40 13.64
C LEU A 173 -2.25 -1.81 13.05
N ALA A 174 -1.07 -2.35 13.39
CA ALA A 174 0.19 -1.96 12.78
C ALA A 174 0.21 -2.33 11.28
N LEU A 175 -0.27 -3.52 10.92
CA LEU A 175 -0.38 -3.94 9.52
C LEU A 175 -1.31 -3.01 8.71
N VAL A 176 -2.47 -2.66 9.26
CA VAL A 176 -3.40 -1.71 8.61
C VAL A 176 -2.74 -0.34 8.43
N HIS A 177 -1.99 0.13 9.45
CA HIS A 177 -1.19 1.34 9.36
C HIS A 177 -0.19 1.27 8.19
N ASP A 178 0.59 0.18 8.07
CA ASP A 178 1.63 0.05 7.06
C ASP A 178 1.05 -0.03 5.64
N VAL A 179 -0.03 -0.79 5.48
CA VAL A 179 -0.77 -0.85 4.21
C VAL A 179 -1.35 0.53 3.86
N ALA A 180 -1.90 1.27 4.84
CA ALA A 180 -2.41 2.62 4.62
C ALA A 180 -1.30 3.60 4.19
N VAL A 181 -0.10 3.51 4.77
CA VAL A 181 1.08 4.29 4.35
C VAL A 181 1.44 3.96 2.90
N VAL A 182 1.56 2.67 2.55
CA VAL A 182 1.92 2.23 1.19
C VAL A 182 0.90 2.72 0.16
N ILE A 183 -0.40 2.48 0.41
CA ILE A 183 -1.48 2.91 -0.48
C ILE A 183 -1.50 4.44 -0.61
N GLY A 184 -1.36 5.16 0.51
CA GLY A 184 -1.34 6.62 0.52
C GLY A 184 -0.17 7.22 -0.28
N VAL A 185 1.04 6.66 -0.11
CA VAL A 185 2.22 7.08 -0.88
C VAL A 185 2.03 6.78 -2.37
N PHE A 186 1.52 5.60 -2.72
CA PHE A 186 1.25 5.25 -4.12
C PHE A 186 0.15 6.10 -4.76
N SER A 187 -0.85 6.53 -3.99
CA SER A 187 -1.82 7.51 -4.48
C SER A 187 -1.16 8.85 -4.85
N ILE A 188 -0.21 9.33 -4.06
CA ILE A 188 0.54 10.54 -4.36
C ILE A 188 1.47 10.32 -5.55
N LEU A 189 2.22 9.21 -5.58
CA LEU A 189 3.12 8.87 -6.69
C LEU A 189 2.37 8.67 -8.01
N GLY A 190 1.17 8.10 -7.97
CA GLY A 190 0.29 7.97 -9.13
C GLY A 190 -0.06 9.31 -9.77
N LYS A 191 -0.29 10.35 -8.93
CA LYS A 191 -0.60 11.71 -9.41
C LYS A 191 0.62 12.49 -9.88
N VAL A 192 1.76 12.33 -9.21
CA VAL A 192 2.96 13.13 -9.47
C VAL A 192 3.84 12.49 -10.56
N LEU A 193 3.96 11.18 -10.56
CA LEU A 193 4.85 10.42 -11.43
C LEU A 193 4.11 9.47 -12.38
N ASN A 194 2.77 9.52 -12.41
CA ASN A 194 1.92 8.60 -13.19
C ASN A 194 2.23 7.11 -12.91
N MET A 195 2.64 6.79 -11.68
CA MET A 195 2.89 5.39 -11.31
C MET A 195 1.60 4.61 -11.23
N GLU A 196 1.58 3.48 -11.91
CA GLU A 196 0.43 2.59 -11.92
C GLU A 196 0.45 1.60 -10.77
N VAL A 197 -0.74 1.28 -10.28
CA VAL A 197 -0.99 0.16 -9.37
C VAL A 197 -1.38 -1.04 -10.23
N ASN A 198 -0.61 -2.12 -10.15
CA ASN A 198 -0.81 -3.35 -10.92
C ASN A 198 -0.73 -4.59 -10.01
N SER A 199 -0.79 -5.80 -10.56
CA SER A 199 -0.69 -7.04 -9.79
C SER A 199 0.59 -7.12 -8.97
N MET A 200 1.72 -6.58 -9.44
CA MET A 200 2.97 -6.53 -8.69
C MET A 200 2.88 -5.65 -7.43
N PHE A 201 2.04 -4.61 -7.47
CA PHE A 201 1.73 -3.81 -6.28
C PHE A 201 1.07 -4.67 -5.19
N ILE A 202 0.08 -5.52 -5.55
CA ILE A 202 -0.58 -6.41 -4.60
C ILE A 202 0.41 -7.40 -3.99
N VAL A 203 1.24 -8.02 -4.83
CA VAL A 203 2.32 -8.91 -4.37
C VAL A 203 3.21 -8.18 -3.38
N GLY A 204 3.59 -6.94 -3.68
CA GLY A 204 4.36 -6.08 -2.79
C GLY A 204 3.67 -5.83 -1.44
N VAL A 205 2.37 -5.52 -1.43
CA VAL A 205 1.59 -5.31 -0.19
C VAL A 205 1.54 -6.58 0.65
N LEU A 206 1.38 -7.76 0.03
CA LEU A 206 1.42 -9.04 0.75
C LEU A 206 2.80 -9.35 1.34
N ILE A 207 3.88 -9.02 0.61
CA ILE A 207 5.26 -9.12 1.13
C ILE A 207 5.45 -8.18 2.32
N VAL A 208 4.95 -6.95 2.23
CA VAL A 208 5.00 -5.96 3.32
C VAL A 208 4.26 -6.47 4.55
N ALA A 209 3.09 -7.10 4.37
CA ALA A 209 2.34 -7.69 5.47
C ALA A 209 3.17 -8.73 6.24
N GLY A 210 3.85 -9.63 5.54
CA GLY A 210 4.73 -10.63 6.15
C GLY A 210 5.97 -10.01 6.81
N TYR A 211 6.59 -9.03 6.16
CA TYR A 211 7.77 -8.34 6.66
C TYR A 211 7.49 -7.53 7.93
N SER A 212 6.43 -6.70 7.93
CA SER A 212 6.02 -5.87 9.06
C SER A 212 5.72 -6.71 10.31
N VAL A 213 4.99 -7.82 10.11
CA VAL A 213 4.63 -8.72 11.21
C VAL A 213 5.86 -9.38 11.82
N ASN A 214 6.86 -9.75 11.01
CA ASN A 214 8.10 -10.35 11.51
C ASN A 214 8.80 -9.42 12.51
N ASP A 215 8.92 -8.13 12.21
CA ASP A 215 9.54 -7.14 13.09
C ASP A 215 8.69 -6.91 14.35
N THR A 216 7.36 -6.85 14.20
CA THR A 216 6.42 -6.75 15.33
C THR A 216 6.56 -7.94 16.29
N ILE A 217 6.72 -9.17 15.78
CA ILE A 217 6.89 -10.38 16.60
C ILE A 217 8.18 -10.29 17.43
N VAL A 218 9.28 -9.78 16.87
CA VAL A 218 10.55 -9.61 17.60
C VAL A 218 10.37 -8.71 18.81
N VAL A 219 9.70 -7.56 18.65
CA VAL A 219 9.42 -6.64 19.76
C VAL A 219 8.48 -7.28 20.78
N PHE A 220 7.42 -7.94 20.32
CA PHE A 220 6.42 -8.57 21.19
C PHE A 220 7.00 -9.75 21.97
N ASP A 221 7.85 -10.55 21.36
CA ASP A 221 8.51 -11.67 22.05
C ASP A 221 9.38 -11.16 23.20
N ARG A 222 10.09 -10.07 22.98
CA ARG A 222 10.85 -9.41 24.05
C ARG A 222 9.95 -8.83 25.15
N ILE A 223 8.81 -8.25 24.79
CA ILE A 223 7.81 -7.80 25.78
C ILE A 223 7.30 -8.99 26.60
N ARG A 224 7.00 -10.11 25.94
CA ARG A 224 6.58 -11.35 26.58
C ARG A 224 7.63 -11.86 27.57
N GLU A 225 8.88 -11.96 27.14
CA GLU A 225 10.00 -12.41 27.97
C GLU A 225 10.15 -11.53 29.21
N ASN A 226 10.16 -10.21 29.04
CA ASN A 226 10.31 -9.26 30.13
C ASN A 226 9.09 -9.26 31.06
N THR A 227 7.87 -9.50 30.56
CA THR A 227 6.66 -9.62 31.39
C THR A 227 6.71 -10.85 32.29
N ILE A 228 7.23 -11.96 31.78
CA ILE A 228 7.40 -13.18 32.59
C ILE A 228 8.53 -13.03 33.59
N ARG A 229 9.63 -12.37 33.20
CA ARG A 229 10.83 -12.21 34.04
C ARG A 229 10.66 -11.19 35.18
N PHE A 230 9.83 -10.15 34.94
CA PHE A 230 9.63 -9.05 35.89
C PHE A 230 8.13 -8.78 36.12
N PRO A 231 7.40 -9.73 36.75
CA PRO A 231 5.93 -9.65 36.87
C PRO A 231 5.43 -8.45 37.67
N ASP A 232 6.25 -7.94 38.60
CA ASP A 232 5.90 -6.81 39.49
C ASP A 232 6.09 -5.43 38.83
N ARG A 233 6.68 -5.37 37.62
CA ARG A 233 6.90 -4.08 36.93
C ARG A 233 5.69 -3.67 36.10
N ALA A 234 5.44 -2.36 36.06
CA ALA A 234 4.40 -1.81 35.22
C ALA A 234 4.66 -2.13 33.73
N LEU A 235 3.63 -2.55 33.00
CA LEU A 235 3.72 -2.96 31.59
C LEU A 235 4.39 -1.88 30.73
N ALA A 236 4.08 -0.59 30.94
CA ALA A 236 4.69 0.51 30.22
C ALA A 236 6.23 0.56 30.36
N ALA A 237 6.76 0.26 31.54
CA ALA A 237 8.20 0.20 31.76
C ALA A 237 8.82 -1.03 31.07
N LEU A 238 8.12 -2.18 31.08
CA LEU A 238 8.55 -3.39 30.38
C LEU A 238 8.56 -3.21 28.87
N VAL A 239 7.54 -2.57 28.30
CA VAL A 239 7.47 -2.23 26.88
C VAL A 239 8.63 -1.31 26.50
N ASN A 240 8.88 -0.25 27.26
CA ASN A 240 9.98 0.67 26.98
C ASN A 240 11.35 -0.04 27.02
N MET A 241 11.57 -0.91 28.00
CA MET A 241 12.79 -1.73 28.12
C MET A 241 12.93 -2.66 26.91
N SER A 242 11.85 -3.35 26.53
CA SER A 242 11.84 -4.30 25.42
C SER A 242 12.13 -3.63 24.08
N ILE A 243 11.57 -2.44 23.83
CA ILE A 243 11.88 -1.64 22.65
C ILE A 243 13.37 -1.30 22.60
N MET A 244 13.94 -0.82 23.72
CA MET A 244 15.36 -0.47 23.79
C MET A 244 16.28 -1.67 23.54
N ASP A 245 15.86 -2.86 23.99
CA ASP A 245 16.61 -4.11 23.79
C ASP A 245 16.57 -4.61 22.33
N THR A 246 15.51 -4.26 21.59
CA THR A 246 15.26 -4.81 20.24
C THR A 246 15.49 -3.81 19.10
N VAL A 247 15.47 -2.50 19.37
CA VAL A 247 15.56 -1.47 18.34
C VAL A 247 16.79 -1.59 17.43
N GLY A 248 17.95 -1.91 18.01
CA GLY A 248 19.17 -2.10 17.22
C GLY A 248 19.06 -3.26 16.24
N ARG A 249 18.43 -4.36 16.64
CA ARG A 249 18.19 -5.52 15.77
C ARG A 249 17.21 -5.18 14.64
N SER A 250 16.07 -4.56 14.97
CA SER A 250 15.07 -4.14 13.99
C SER A 250 15.66 -3.18 12.96
N LEU A 251 16.41 -2.17 13.39
CA LEU A 251 17.08 -1.23 12.48
C LEU A 251 18.10 -1.92 11.57
N ASN A 252 18.94 -2.80 12.10
CA ASN A 252 19.93 -3.52 11.30
C ASN A 252 19.27 -4.40 10.23
N THR A 253 18.20 -5.12 10.59
CA THR A 253 17.43 -5.94 9.63
C THR A 253 16.83 -5.07 8.53
N SER A 254 16.24 -3.93 8.90
CA SER A 254 15.62 -3.01 7.94
C SER A 254 16.65 -2.35 7.03
N PHE A 255 17.78 -1.89 7.57
CA PHE A 255 18.84 -1.31 6.74
C PHE A 255 19.44 -2.32 5.75
N THR A 256 19.70 -3.56 6.18
CA THR A 256 20.21 -4.59 5.25
C THR A 256 19.21 -4.88 4.13
N THR A 257 17.93 -4.98 4.45
CA THR A 257 16.87 -5.17 3.44
C THR A 257 16.79 -3.96 2.50
N LEU A 258 16.79 -2.73 3.04
CA LEU A 258 16.72 -1.51 2.24
C LEU A 258 17.93 -1.36 1.32
N PHE A 259 19.15 -1.72 1.73
CA PHE A 259 20.32 -1.69 0.86
C PHE A 259 20.16 -2.63 -0.34
N VAL A 260 19.65 -3.84 -0.13
CA VAL A 260 19.38 -4.78 -1.23
C VAL A 260 18.30 -4.23 -2.15
N LEU A 261 17.19 -3.71 -1.60
CA LEU A 261 16.12 -3.12 -2.39
C LEU A 261 16.58 -1.89 -3.18
N LEU A 262 17.42 -1.03 -2.60
CA LEU A 262 18.01 0.12 -3.30
C LEU A 262 18.93 -0.32 -4.45
N ALA A 263 19.77 -1.33 -4.22
CA ALA A 263 20.62 -1.89 -5.28
C ALA A 263 19.76 -2.42 -6.44
N LEU A 264 18.67 -3.14 -6.13
CA LEU A 264 17.73 -3.63 -7.13
C LEU A 264 16.95 -2.50 -7.82
N LEU A 265 16.60 -1.42 -7.12
CA LEU A 265 15.95 -0.26 -7.72
C LEU A 265 16.84 0.48 -8.70
N LEU A 266 18.16 0.54 -8.43
CA LEU A 266 19.13 1.20 -9.28
C LEU A 266 19.51 0.35 -10.49
N MET A 267 19.60 -0.98 -10.33
CA MET A 267 20.10 -1.91 -11.35
C MET A 267 18.98 -2.76 -11.97
N GLY A 268 17.81 -2.80 -11.37
CA GLY A 268 16.69 -3.63 -11.82
C GLY A 268 15.92 -3.02 -13.00
N GLY A 269 15.23 -3.89 -13.75
CA GLY A 269 14.40 -3.48 -14.88
C GLY A 269 13.14 -2.72 -14.48
N PRO A 270 12.53 -1.98 -15.42
CA PRO A 270 11.31 -1.21 -15.17
C PRO A 270 10.13 -2.05 -14.62
N SER A 271 10.03 -3.31 -15.05
CA SER A 271 8.90 -4.20 -14.71
C SER A 271 8.75 -4.50 -13.21
N ILE A 272 9.86 -4.54 -12.46
CA ILE A 272 9.84 -4.85 -11.01
C ILE A 272 9.94 -3.58 -10.14
N ARG A 273 10.11 -2.42 -10.74
CA ARG A 273 10.36 -1.17 -9.99
C ARG A 273 9.20 -0.82 -9.07
N GLY A 274 7.95 -1.00 -9.50
CA GLY A 274 6.75 -0.79 -8.69
C GLY A 274 6.74 -1.69 -7.45
N LEU A 275 6.99 -2.99 -7.63
CA LEU A 275 7.12 -3.97 -6.54
C LEU A 275 8.19 -3.55 -5.53
N LEU A 276 9.39 -3.22 -6.01
CA LEU A 276 10.51 -2.85 -5.15
C LEU A 276 10.22 -1.58 -4.32
N LEU A 277 9.55 -0.61 -4.91
CA LEU A 277 9.11 0.61 -4.20
C LEU A 277 8.08 0.30 -3.13
N VAL A 278 7.08 -0.53 -3.41
CA VAL A 278 6.09 -0.97 -2.41
C VAL A 278 6.80 -1.61 -1.21
N VAL A 279 7.70 -2.56 -1.49
CA VAL A 279 8.42 -3.29 -0.43
C VAL A 279 9.37 -2.36 0.34
N ALA A 280 10.05 -1.42 -0.33
CA ALA A 280 10.93 -0.46 0.34
C ALA A 280 10.16 0.49 1.27
N ILE A 281 9.05 1.07 0.79
CA ILE A 281 8.18 1.93 1.60
C ILE A 281 7.58 1.14 2.76
N GLY A 282 7.10 -0.07 2.49
CA GLY A 282 6.53 -0.96 3.49
C GLY A 282 7.55 -1.41 4.54
N ALA A 283 8.80 -1.67 4.17
CA ALA A 283 9.87 -2.01 5.11
C ALA A 283 10.15 -0.86 6.09
N VAL A 284 10.20 0.38 5.60
CA VAL A 284 10.35 1.57 6.46
C VAL A 284 9.14 1.75 7.37
N ALA A 285 7.92 1.65 6.81
CA ALA A 285 6.68 1.79 7.57
C ALA A 285 6.56 0.70 8.64
N GLY A 286 6.84 -0.57 8.31
CA GLY A 286 6.76 -1.71 9.22
C GLY A 286 7.76 -1.65 10.37
N THR A 287 8.98 -1.20 10.11
CA THR A 287 9.96 -0.96 11.18
C THR A 287 9.51 0.15 12.12
N TYR A 288 8.95 1.22 11.57
CA TYR A 288 8.39 2.29 12.38
C TYR A 288 7.19 1.81 13.19
N SER A 289 6.24 1.14 12.57
CA SER A 289 4.98 0.74 13.19
C SER A 289 5.16 -0.30 14.29
N SER A 290 6.07 -1.25 14.14
CA SER A 290 6.35 -2.27 15.16
C SER A 290 6.85 -1.65 16.46
N ILE A 291 7.72 -0.63 16.37
CA ILE A 291 8.33 0.05 17.53
C ILE A 291 7.38 1.10 18.10
N PHE A 292 6.75 1.92 17.25
CA PHE A 292 6.09 3.16 17.66
C PHE A 292 4.57 3.11 17.62
N ILE A 293 3.96 2.08 16.98
CA ILE A 293 2.50 1.92 16.91
C ILE A 293 2.06 0.66 17.65
N ALA A 294 2.50 -0.54 17.22
CA ALA A 294 2.04 -1.82 17.79
C ALA A 294 2.33 -1.92 19.30
N SER A 295 3.56 -1.63 19.70
CA SER A 295 3.98 -1.69 21.11
C SER A 295 3.27 -0.65 21.98
N GLN A 296 3.02 0.56 21.45
CA GLN A 296 2.30 1.61 22.17
C GLN A 296 0.81 1.27 22.35
N PHE A 297 0.21 0.60 21.34
CA PHE A 297 -1.18 0.18 21.41
C PHE A 297 -1.45 -0.78 22.56
N ILE A 298 -0.51 -1.68 22.87
CA ILE A 298 -0.58 -2.59 24.03
C ILE A 298 -0.64 -1.79 25.33
N VAL A 299 0.18 -0.73 25.47
CA VAL A 299 0.20 0.12 26.67
C VAL A 299 -1.09 0.93 26.82
N ILE A 300 -1.59 1.53 25.72
CA ILE A 300 -2.84 2.30 25.69
C ILE A 300 -4.01 1.41 26.14
N TRP A 301 -4.03 0.18 25.65
CA TRP A 301 -5.08 -0.78 26.00
C TRP A 301 -5.00 -1.24 27.46
N ASP A 302 -3.78 -1.46 27.95
CA ASP A 302 -3.57 -1.85 29.35
C ASP A 302 -4.00 -0.75 30.34
N ARG A 303 -3.71 0.49 30.03
CA ARG A 303 -4.11 1.66 30.83
C ARG A 303 -5.60 2.02 30.70
N GLY A 304 -6.35 1.35 29.83
CA GLY A 304 -7.76 1.63 29.62
C GLY A 304 -8.05 3.02 29.00
N GLU A 305 -7.06 3.63 28.36
CA GLU A 305 -7.19 4.95 27.75
C GLU A 305 -8.18 4.97 26.58
N LEU A 306 -8.28 3.85 25.84
CA LEU A 306 -9.31 3.66 24.81
C LEU A 306 -10.74 3.80 25.37
N GLY A 307 -11.02 3.21 26.53
CA GLY A 307 -12.31 3.32 27.21
C GLY A 307 -12.65 4.75 27.63
N LYS A 308 -11.64 5.54 28.01
CA LYS A 308 -11.82 6.95 28.37
C LYS A 308 -12.12 7.83 27.15
N LEU A 309 -11.53 7.55 26.01
CA LEU A 309 -11.81 8.26 24.75
C LEU A 309 -13.21 7.96 24.23
N ILE A 310 -13.63 6.70 24.24
CA ILE A 310 -14.98 6.27 23.81
C ILE A 310 -16.05 6.70 24.83
N GLY A 311 -15.76 6.66 26.14
CA GLY A 311 -16.68 7.07 27.20
C GLY A 311 -16.92 8.58 27.30
N ARG A 312 -15.96 9.42 26.89
CA ARG A 312 -16.16 10.88 26.81
C ARG A 312 -17.18 11.29 25.74
N GLY A 313 -17.23 10.57 24.62
CA GLY A 313 -18.25 10.83 23.57
C GLY A 313 -19.67 10.57 24.06
N ARG A 314 -19.89 9.53 24.87
CA ARG A 314 -21.24 9.22 25.44
C ARG A 314 -21.68 10.20 26.52
N ARG A 315 -20.77 10.74 27.34
CA ARG A 315 -21.17 11.72 28.39
C ARG A 315 -21.48 13.10 27.82
N ALA A 316 -20.83 13.51 26.74
CA ALA A 316 -21.12 14.79 26.06
C ALA A 316 -22.53 14.79 25.44
N THR A 317 -22.95 13.68 24.81
CA THR A 317 -24.30 13.54 24.22
C THR A 317 -25.41 13.47 25.28
N SER A 318 -25.19 12.84 26.44
CA SER A 318 -26.20 12.76 27.48
C SER A 318 -26.38 14.08 28.22
N ALA A 319 -25.32 14.87 28.40
CA ALA A 319 -25.43 16.18 29.06
C ALA A 319 -26.23 17.20 28.22
N THR A 320 -26.05 17.17 26.87
CA THR A 320 -26.77 18.06 25.96
C THR A 320 -28.26 17.73 25.90
N THR A 321 -28.63 16.44 25.95
CA THR A 321 -30.04 15.99 25.93
C THR A 321 -30.75 16.35 27.23
N THR A 322 -30.11 16.26 28.39
CA THR A 322 -30.69 16.60 29.69
C THR A 322 -30.92 18.11 29.80
N THR A 323 -30.03 18.95 29.28
CA THR A 323 -30.17 20.41 29.29
C THR A 323 -31.30 20.88 28.36
N LEU A 324 -31.48 20.24 27.19
CA LEU A 324 -32.58 20.55 26.28
C LEU A 324 -33.97 20.15 26.85
N MET A 325 -34.08 19.02 27.53
CA MET A 325 -35.34 18.61 28.18
C MET A 325 -35.72 19.48 29.37
N SER A 326 -34.75 20.08 30.07
CA SER A 326 -35.06 21.01 31.18
C SER A 326 -35.50 22.41 30.70
N LEU A 327 -35.30 22.77 29.44
CA LEU A 327 -35.72 24.04 28.85
C LEU A 327 -37.10 23.99 28.16
N ILE A 328 -37.61 22.78 27.86
CA ILE A 328 -38.90 22.58 27.19
C ILE A 328 -40.04 22.30 28.20
N GLY A 329 -39.71 22.06 29.47
CA GLY A 329 -40.65 21.75 30.54
C GLY A 329 -40.96 22.90 31.49
N ARG A 330 -40.90 24.16 31.03
CA ARG A 330 -41.40 25.32 31.77
C ARG A 330 -42.30 26.18 30.91
#